data_4da381497294b4d898d3d2cb470227f3
#
_entry.id   4da381497294b4d898d3d2cb470227f3
#
_cell.length_a   1.000
_cell.length_b   1.000
_cell.length_c   1.000
_cell.angle_alpha   90.00
_cell.angle_beta   90.00
_cell.angle_gamma   90.00
#
_symmetry.space_group_name_H-M   'P 1'
#
loop_
_entity.id
_entity.type
_entity.pdbx_description
1 polymer ?
#
loop_
_entity_poly.entity_id
_entity_poly.type
_entity_poly.pdbx_seq_one_letter_code
_entity_poly.pdbx_strand_id
1 'polypeptide(L)'
;GIAALTNGSTDIANASRPIKSSEVQKLKDNYGTQGVEIPCAKDGLSVFLNNNNKVSELTIEQIGDIFSGKITNWKQVGGADAKIQLYGRESSSGTFEFFKDHVVRKDFARNCQTLPGTAAIVNAVKKDKYGIGYGGAAYAEGVKDCKIKKDAKSKGILPSAATIKN
;
A
#
# COMPACT_ATOMS: atom_id res chain seq x y z
N GLY A 1 -0.95 -6.22 14.71
CA GLY A 1 0.43 -6.65 14.93
C GLY A 1 1.14 -5.85 16.01
N ILE A 2 1.90 -4.81 15.65
CA ILE A 2 2.76 -4.07 16.63
C ILE A 2 1.95 -3.47 17.79
N ALA A 3 0.76 -2.92 17.54
CA ALA A 3 -0.10 -2.40 18.60
C ALA A 3 -0.50 -3.50 19.63
N ALA A 4 -0.77 -4.71 19.16
CA ALA A 4 -1.09 -5.85 20.03
C ALA A 4 0.14 -6.27 20.87
N LEU A 5 1.33 -6.25 20.26
CA LEU A 5 2.59 -6.52 20.96
C LEU A 5 2.88 -5.48 22.05
N THR A 6 2.76 -4.20 21.73
CA THR A 6 3.01 -3.12 22.71
C THR A 6 2.00 -3.07 23.84
N ASN A 7 0.79 -3.60 23.63
CA ASN A 7 -0.27 -3.68 24.64
C ASN A 7 -0.30 -5.03 25.40
N GLY A 8 0.61 -5.97 25.09
CA GLY A 8 0.69 -7.28 25.75
C GLY A 8 -0.41 -8.26 25.39
N SER A 9 -1.16 -8.04 24.33
CA SER A 9 -2.16 -9.00 23.85
C SER A 9 -1.59 -10.08 22.92
N THR A 10 -0.30 -10.02 22.61
CA THR A 10 0.47 -11.07 21.92
C THR A 10 1.95 -10.95 22.24
N ASP A 11 2.65 -12.06 22.24
CA ASP A 11 4.10 -12.13 22.46
C ASP A 11 4.91 -11.99 21.15
N ILE A 12 4.28 -12.30 20.02
CA ILE A 12 4.89 -12.24 18.68
C ILE A 12 3.96 -11.47 17.74
N ALA A 13 4.53 -10.55 16.97
CA ALA A 13 3.79 -9.78 15.98
C ALA A 13 4.45 -9.83 14.61
N ASN A 14 3.68 -10.21 13.58
CA ASN A 14 4.07 -9.99 12.20
C ASN A 14 3.78 -8.55 11.79
N ALA A 15 4.76 -7.91 11.14
CA ALA A 15 4.66 -6.53 10.67
C ALA A 15 5.24 -6.38 9.27
N SER A 16 4.63 -5.51 8.46
CA SER A 16 5.08 -5.18 7.12
C SER A 16 5.95 -3.91 7.09
N ARG A 17 6.48 -3.52 8.25
CA ARG A 17 7.40 -2.40 8.43
C ARG A 17 8.25 -2.60 9.68
N PRO A 18 9.39 -1.91 9.79
CA PRO A 18 10.16 -1.85 11.04
C PRO A 18 9.33 -1.25 12.18
N ILE A 19 9.67 -1.63 13.42
CA ILE A 19 9.09 -1.02 14.63
C ILE A 19 9.57 0.44 14.76
N LYS A 20 8.68 1.36 15.12
CA LYS A 20 9.01 2.78 15.33
C LYS A 20 9.65 2.99 16.70
N SER A 21 10.51 4.01 16.84
CA SER A 21 11.16 4.35 18.12
C SER A 21 10.15 4.61 19.25
N SER A 22 8.99 5.21 18.93
CA SER A 22 7.91 5.41 19.91
C SER A 22 7.25 4.11 20.37
N GLU A 23 7.21 3.08 19.53
CA GLU A 23 6.67 1.76 19.85
C GLU A 23 7.70 0.96 20.68
N VAL A 24 9.00 1.07 20.35
CA VAL A 24 10.09 0.53 21.17
C VAL A 24 10.07 1.16 22.57
N GLN A 25 9.83 2.48 22.69
CA GLN A 25 9.73 3.13 23.99
C GLN A 25 8.56 2.57 24.79
N LYS A 26 7.39 2.34 24.18
CA LYS A 26 6.25 1.69 24.85
C LYS A 26 6.58 0.28 25.37
N LEU A 27 7.35 -0.51 24.60
CA LEU A 27 7.80 -1.83 25.08
C LEU A 27 8.71 -1.72 26.30
N LYS A 28 9.63 -0.73 26.30
CA LYS A 28 10.50 -0.45 27.46
C LYS A 28 9.70 -0.03 28.68
N ASP A 29 8.76 0.88 28.49
CA ASP A 29 7.93 1.42 29.58
C ASP A 29 7.01 0.34 30.18
N ASN A 30 6.43 -0.51 29.34
CA ASN A 30 5.46 -1.52 29.77
C ASN A 30 6.12 -2.81 30.26
N TYR A 31 7.26 -3.23 29.68
CA TYR A 31 7.82 -4.57 29.87
C TYR A 31 9.31 -4.58 30.17
N GLY A 32 9.97 -3.44 30.24
CA GLY A 32 11.43 -3.35 30.51
C GLY A 32 12.31 -3.88 29.38
N THR A 33 11.75 -4.15 28.18
CA THR A 33 12.48 -4.67 27.02
C THR A 33 12.17 -3.87 25.76
N GLN A 34 13.10 -3.81 24.83
CA GLN A 34 12.87 -3.17 23.52
C GLN A 34 12.30 -4.12 22.47
N GLY A 35 12.12 -5.41 22.85
CA GLY A 35 11.75 -6.46 21.90
C GLY A 35 12.92 -6.89 21.00
N VAL A 36 12.66 -7.90 20.16
CA VAL A 36 13.60 -8.42 19.17
C VAL A 36 12.95 -8.31 17.79
N GLU A 37 13.61 -7.63 16.86
CA GLU A 37 13.16 -7.54 15.45
C GLU A 37 13.91 -8.57 14.62
N ILE A 38 13.15 -9.47 13.98
CA ILE A 38 13.69 -10.53 13.13
C ILE A 38 13.18 -10.31 11.70
N PRO A 39 14.02 -9.82 10.76
CA PRO A 39 13.65 -9.72 9.35
C PRO A 39 13.50 -11.11 8.74
N CYS A 40 12.26 -11.51 8.43
CA CYS A 40 11.95 -12.85 7.90
C CYS A 40 11.94 -12.89 6.37
N ALA A 41 11.52 -11.81 5.72
CA ALA A 41 11.39 -11.73 4.27
C ALA A 41 11.37 -10.30 3.79
N LYS A 42 11.63 -10.09 2.50
CA LYS A 42 11.36 -8.84 1.79
C LYS A 42 10.05 -8.99 1.04
N ASP A 43 9.14 -8.06 1.23
CA ASP A 43 7.87 -8.02 0.54
C ASP A 43 7.85 -6.86 -0.46
N GLY A 44 7.11 -7.02 -1.56
CA GLY A 44 6.89 -5.99 -2.56
C GLY A 44 5.45 -5.50 -2.51
N LEU A 45 5.27 -4.18 -2.46
CA LEU A 45 3.97 -3.56 -2.63
C LEU A 45 3.66 -3.35 -4.12
N SER A 46 2.44 -3.72 -4.50
CA SER A 46 1.87 -3.45 -5.82
C SER A 46 0.71 -2.46 -5.72
N VAL A 47 0.49 -1.75 -6.81
CA VAL A 47 -0.73 -0.99 -7.07
C VAL A 47 -1.59 -1.78 -8.04
N PHE A 48 -2.83 -2.05 -7.63
CA PHE A 48 -3.78 -2.89 -8.37
C PHE A 48 -4.75 -2.03 -9.17
N LEU A 49 -4.93 -2.39 -10.44
CA LEU A 49 -5.91 -1.81 -11.34
C LEU A 49 -6.84 -2.92 -11.87
N ASN A 50 -8.05 -2.54 -12.24
CA ASN A 50 -8.92 -3.47 -12.96
C ASN A 50 -8.30 -3.83 -14.32
N ASN A 51 -8.46 -5.08 -14.75
CA ASN A 51 -7.91 -5.56 -16.03
C ASN A 51 -8.43 -4.77 -17.24
N ASN A 52 -9.65 -4.21 -17.16
CA ASN A 52 -10.26 -3.39 -18.22
C ASN A 52 -9.91 -1.90 -18.12
N ASN A 53 -9.10 -1.47 -17.16
CA ASN A 53 -8.58 -0.12 -17.11
C ASN A 53 -7.51 0.05 -18.22
N LYS A 54 -7.56 1.14 -18.97
CA LYS A 54 -6.58 1.42 -20.04
C LYS A 54 -5.21 1.81 -19.50
N VAL A 55 -5.14 2.37 -18.29
CA VAL A 55 -3.88 2.73 -17.62
C VAL A 55 -3.16 1.43 -17.22
N SER A 56 -1.85 1.38 -17.46
CA SER A 56 -0.99 0.23 -17.13
C SER A 56 0.26 0.63 -16.36
N GLU A 57 0.58 1.92 -16.33
CA GLU A 57 1.74 2.44 -15.61
C GLU A 57 1.45 3.82 -15.04
N LEU A 58 2.03 4.12 -13.89
CA LEU A 58 1.91 5.39 -13.17
C LEU A 58 3.24 5.74 -12.53
N THR A 59 3.52 7.03 -12.37
CA THR A 59 4.64 7.47 -11.53
C THR A 59 4.27 7.40 -10.06
N ILE A 60 5.27 7.32 -9.18
CA ILE A 60 5.07 7.37 -7.72
C ILE A 60 4.31 8.65 -7.33
N GLU A 61 4.63 9.78 -7.96
CA GLU A 61 3.96 11.05 -7.73
C GLU A 61 2.48 11.00 -8.14
N GLN A 62 2.17 10.47 -9.33
CA GLN A 62 0.78 10.30 -9.78
C GLN A 62 -0.02 9.40 -8.83
N ILE A 63 0.57 8.31 -8.35
CA ILE A 63 -0.07 7.42 -7.37
C ILE A 63 -0.36 8.18 -6.07
N GLY A 64 0.61 8.94 -5.56
CA GLY A 64 0.43 9.79 -4.38
C GLY A 64 -0.66 10.84 -4.57
N ASP A 65 -0.69 11.51 -5.71
CA ASP A 65 -1.69 12.50 -6.06
C ASP A 65 -3.10 11.90 -6.25
N ILE A 66 -3.19 10.66 -6.75
CA ILE A 66 -4.46 9.91 -6.83
C ILE A 66 -4.99 9.60 -5.43
N PHE A 67 -4.18 9.00 -4.58
CA PHE A 67 -4.62 8.59 -3.24
C PHE A 67 -4.82 9.77 -2.28
N SER A 68 -4.17 10.91 -2.50
CA SER A 68 -4.45 12.15 -1.76
C SER A 68 -5.66 12.94 -2.31
N GLY A 69 -6.23 12.54 -3.45
CA GLY A 69 -7.40 13.18 -4.06
C GLY A 69 -7.09 14.41 -4.92
N LYS A 70 -5.84 14.67 -5.25
CA LYS A 70 -5.45 15.74 -6.19
C LYS A 70 -5.77 15.33 -7.64
N ILE A 71 -5.57 14.05 -7.98
CA ILE A 71 -6.00 13.44 -9.24
C ILE A 71 -7.25 12.60 -8.94
N THR A 72 -8.38 12.95 -9.55
CA THR A 72 -9.68 12.31 -9.26
C THR A 72 -10.33 11.64 -10.46
N ASN A 73 -9.76 11.85 -11.65
CA ASN A 73 -10.26 11.31 -12.91
C ASN A 73 -9.14 10.62 -13.68
N TRP A 74 -9.40 9.44 -14.20
CA TRP A 74 -8.43 8.66 -14.97
C TRP A 74 -7.91 9.39 -16.22
N LYS A 75 -8.69 10.29 -16.81
CA LYS A 75 -8.27 11.12 -17.95
C LYS A 75 -7.01 11.95 -17.63
N GLN A 76 -6.83 12.38 -16.39
CA GLN A 76 -5.67 13.16 -15.95
C GLN A 76 -4.34 12.37 -16.04
N VAL A 77 -4.42 11.06 -16.15
CA VAL A 77 -3.27 10.14 -16.27
C VAL A 77 -3.34 9.26 -17.52
N GLY A 78 -4.04 9.73 -18.56
CA GLY A 78 -4.11 9.07 -19.88
C GLY A 78 -5.12 7.93 -19.97
N GLY A 79 -6.01 7.80 -18.99
CA GLY A 79 -7.09 6.82 -18.97
C GLY A 79 -8.41 7.34 -19.54
N ALA A 80 -9.49 6.65 -19.24
CA ALA A 80 -10.86 7.03 -19.61
C ALA A 80 -11.31 8.29 -18.85
N ASP A 81 -12.28 9.01 -19.43
CA ASP A 81 -12.97 10.09 -18.70
C ASP A 81 -13.93 9.49 -17.69
N ALA A 82 -13.40 9.14 -16.52
CA ALA A 82 -14.14 8.48 -15.45
C ALA A 82 -13.48 8.78 -14.09
N LYS A 83 -14.33 8.91 -13.07
CA LYS A 83 -13.89 9.13 -11.68
C LYS A 83 -13.11 7.93 -11.16
N ILE A 84 -12.02 8.19 -10.46
CA ILE A 84 -11.21 7.16 -9.79
C ILE A 84 -11.90 6.75 -8.49
N GLN A 85 -12.08 5.44 -8.29
CA GLN A 85 -12.54 4.87 -7.01
C GLN A 85 -11.34 4.33 -6.24
N LEU A 86 -11.14 4.83 -5.02
CA LEU A 86 -9.99 4.51 -4.17
C LEU A 86 -10.34 3.42 -3.16
N TYR A 87 -9.49 2.38 -3.10
CA TYR A 87 -9.56 1.29 -2.12
C TYR A 87 -8.27 1.23 -1.32
N GLY A 88 -8.36 1.39 -0.01
CA GLY A 88 -7.24 1.43 0.91
C GLY A 88 -7.39 0.46 2.07
N ARG A 89 -6.33 0.38 2.89
CA ARG A 89 -6.28 -0.43 4.10
C ARG A 89 -6.67 0.40 5.32
N GLU A 90 -7.03 -0.29 6.37
CA GLU A 90 -7.22 0.27 7.71
C GLU A 90 -5.91 0.91 8.23
N SER A 91 -6.03 1.98 9.03
CA SER A 91 -4.89 2.75 9.54
C SER A 91 -3.97 1.96 10.47
N SER A 92 -4.45 0.86 11.08
CA SER A 92 -3.64 -0.06 11.90
C SER A 92 -2.77 -1.01 11.08
N SER A 93 -2.90 -1.03 9.75
CA SER A 93 -2.13 -1.87 8.85
C SER A 93 -0.72 -1.30 8.61
N GLY A 94 0.31 -2.14 8.78
CA GLY A 94 1.68 -1.79 8.41
C GLY A 94 1.82 -1.45 6.91
N THR A 95 1.02 -2.10 6.04
CA THR A 95 0.95 -1.80 4.61
C THR A 95 0.39 -0.39 4.36
N PHE A 96 -0.63 0.03 5.12
CA PHE A 96 -1.18 1.38 5.05
C PHE A 96 -0.11 2.41 5.44
N GLU A 97 0.55 2.23 6.58
CA GLU A 97 1.59 3.15 7.05
C GLU A 97 2.74 3.25 6.05
N PHE A 98 3.25 2.10 5.58
CA PHE A 98 4.32 2.09 4.58
C PHE A 98 3.93 2.85 3.31
N PHE A 99 2.74 2.58 2.77
CA PHE A 99 2.24 3.24 1.56
C PHE A 99 2.00 4.74 1.77
N LYS A 100 1.48 5.12 2.94
CA LYS A 100 1.32 6.53 3.34
C LYS A 100 2.66 7.25 3.36
N ASP A 101 3.65 6.69 4.04
CA ASP A 101 4.92 7.36 4.32
C ASP A 101 5.82 7.45 3.06
N HIS A 102 5.77 6.44 2.17
CA HIS A 102 6.69 6.34 1.04
C HIS A 102 6.08 6.76 -0.30
N VAL A 103 4.76 6.63 -0.47
CA VAL A 103 4.09 6.88 -1.75
C VAL A 103 3.17 8.09 -1.67
N VAL A 104 2.18 8.09 -0.77
CA VAL A 104 1.20 9.18 -0.67
C VAL A 104 1.83 10.44 -0.10
N ARG A 105 2.61 10.31 0.97
CA ARG A 105 3.35 11.40 1.68
C ARG A 105 2.46 12.54 2.16
N LYS A 106 1.16 12.30 2.22
CA LYS A 106 0.07 13.21 2.62
C LYS A 106 -1.03 12.38 3.25
N ASP A 107 -2.11 13.03 3.65
CA ASP A 107 -3.31 12.30 4.05
C ASP A 107 -4.03 11.71 2.84
N PHE A 108 -4.64 10.55 3.07
CA PHE A 108 -5.52 9.94 2.07
C PHE A 108 -6.77 10.80 1.85
N ALA A 109 -7.27 10.78 0.62
CA ALA A 109 -8.54 11.40 0.27
C ALA A 109 -9.67 10.82 1.15
N ARG A 110 -10.59 11.67 1.62
CA ARG A 110 -11.70 11.27 2.50
C ARG A 110 -12.64 10.22 1.88
N ASN A 111 -12.69 10.13 0.56
CA ASN A 111 -13.47 9.16 -0.18
C ASN A 111 -12.71 7.85 -0.45
N CYS A 112 -11.54 7.65 0.11
CA CYS A 112 -10.85 6.37 0.04
C CYS A 112 -11.60 5.34 0.90
N GLN A 113 -12.12 4.30 0.26
CA GLN A 113 -12.86 3.24 0.93
C GLN A 113 -11.88 2.31 1.66
N THR A 114 -12.03 2.20 2.96
CA THR A 114 -11.21 1.34 3.82
C THR A 114 -11.73 -0.09 3.82
N LEU A 115 -10.87 -1.05 3.52
CA LEU A 115 -11.21 -2.47 3.47
C LEU A 115 -10.28 -3.32 4.36
N PRO A 116 -10.79 -4.40 4.97
CA PRO A 116 -10.00 -5.28 5.81
C PRO A 116 -9.15 -6.23 4.96
N GLY A 117 -7.83 -6.02 4.96
CA GLY A 117 -6.88 -6.90 4.27
C GLY A 117 -6.76 -6.68 2.76
N THR A 118 -5.64 -7.14 2.21
CA THR A 118 -5.31 -6.99 0.78
C THR A 118 -6.26 -7.76 -0.13
N ALA A 119 -6.71 -8.95 0.29
CA ALA A 119 -7.65 -9.75 -0.50
C ALA A 119 -8.98 -9.02 -0.76
N ALA A 120 -9.49 -8.27 0.22
CA ALA A 120 -10.71 -7.47 0.06
C ALA A 120 -10.51 -6.34 -0.96
N ILE A 121 -9.33 -5.69 -0.95
CA ILE A 121 -8.96 -4.67 -1.94
C ILE A 121 -8.92 -5.26 -3.35
N VAL A 122 -8.23 -6.39 -3.54
CA VAL A 122 -8.15 -7.08 -4.83
C VAL A 122 -9.55 -7.43 -5.35
N ASN A 123 -10.41 -7.97 -4.48
CA ASN A 123 -11.80 -8.30 -4.86
C ASN A 123 -12.63 -7.07 -5.24
N ALA A 124 -12.44 -5.93 -4.57
CA ALA A 124 -13.10 -4.68 -4.92
C ALA A 124 -12.62 -4.15 -6.28
N VAL A 125 -11.31 -4.11 -6.51
CA VAL A 125 -10.69 -3.67 -7.78
C VAL A 125 -11.10 -4.58 -8.94
N LYS A 126 -11.21 -5.90 -8.73
CA LYS A 126 -11.73 -6.85 -9.75
C LYS A 126 -13.11 -6.45 -10.26
N LYS A 127 -13.99 -6.00 -9.38
CA LYS A 127 -15.40 -5.69 -9.69
C LYS A 127 -15.58 -4.26 -10.20
N ASP A 128 -14.65 -3.36 -9.94
CA ASP A 128 -14.73 -1.95 -10.30
C ASP A 128 -13.71 -1.59 -11.39
N LYS A 129 -14.21 -1.35 -12.61
CA LYS A 129 -13.40 -0.97 -13.77
C LYS A 129 -12.52 0.27 -13.51
N TYR A 130 -12.97 1.18 -12.66
CA TYR A 130 -12.30 2.45 -12.37
C TYR A 130 -11.66 2.46 -10.98
N GLY A 131 -11.61 1.31 -10.34
CA GLY A 131 -10.99 1.11 -9.05
C GLY A 131 -9.46 1.09 -9.12
N ILE A 132 -8.84 1.61 -8.06
CA ILE A 132 -7.41 1.48 -7.77
C ILE A 132 -7.24 1.08 -6.30
N GLY A 133 -6.31 0.18 -6.05
CA GLY A 133 -5.95 -0.26 -4.70
C GLY A 133 -4.47 -0.58 -4.59
N TYR A 134 -4.02 -0.97 -3.41
CA TYR A 134 -2.64 -1.37 -3.16
C TYR A 134 -2.56 -2.49 -2.13
N GLY A 135 -1.45 -3.22 -2.15
CA GLY A 135 -1.18 -4.30 -1.20
C GLY A 135 0.01 -5.15 -1.61
N GLY A 136 0.25 -6.25 -0.91
CA GLY A 136 1.33 -7.17 -1.23
C GLY A 136 1.20 -7.73 -2.65
N ALA A 137 2.30 -7.74 -3.40
CA ALA A 137 2.33 -8.15 -4.80
C ALA A 137 1.84 -9.59 -5.02
N ALA A 138 2.02 -10.47 -4.04
CA ALA A 138 1.55 -11.85 -4.10
C ALA A 138 0.02 -12.00 -4.20
N TYR A 139 -0.74 -10.94 -3.89
CA TYR A 139 -2.21 -10.95 -3.94
C TYR A 139 -2.80 -10.53 -5.29
N ALA A 140 -1.98 -10.19 -6.30
CA ALA A 140 -2.41 -9.63 -7.58
C ALA A 140 -3.13 -10.65 -8.50
N GLU A 141 -3.91 -11.55 -7.95
CA GLU A 141 -4.64 -12.53 -8.76
C GLU A 141 -5.95 -11.96 -9.34
N GLY A 142 -6.04 -11.93 -10.67
CA GLY A 142 -7.23 -11.47 -11.40
C GLY A 142 -7.42 -9.95 -11.42
N VAL A 143 -6.38 -9.21 -11.07
CA VAL A 143 -6.24 -7.77 -11.27
C VAL A 143 -4.97 -7.48 -12.07
N LYS A 144 -4.86 -6.27 -12.58
CA LYS A 144 -3.65 -5.82 -13.26
C LYS A 144 -2.70 -5.14 -12.27
N ASP A 145 -1.47 -5.61 -12.19
CA ASP A 145 -0.38 -4.89 -11.54
C ASP A 145 -0.01 -3.64 -12.34
N CYS A 146 -0.07 -2.49 -11.72
CA CYS A 146 0.40 -1.24 -12.30
C CYS A 146 1.93 -1.21 -12.30
N LYS A 147 2.53 -0.93 -13.46
CA LYS A 147 3.97 -0.66 -13.51
C LYS A 147 4.26 0.66 -12.84
N ILE A 148 5.22 0.66 -11.93
CA ILE A 148 5.62 1.85 -11.17
C ILE A 148 6.81 2.52 -11.84
N LYS A 149 6.68 3.81 -12.14
CA LYS A 149 7.75 4.66 -12.67
C LYS A 149 8.26 5.59 -11.58
N LYS A 150 9.57 5.77 -11.53
CA LYS A 150 10.18 6.76 -10.63
C LYS A 150 9.77 8.19 -11.04
N ASP A 151 9.79 8.45 -12.35
CA ASP A 151 9.42 9.73 -12.99
C ASP A 151 8.90 9.48 -14.41
N ALA A 152 8.52 10.54 -15.12
CA ALA A 152 7.95 10.44 -16.48
C ALA A 152 8.90 9.79 -17.51
N LYS A 153 10.22 9.87 -17.30
CA LYS A 153 11.25 9.36 -18.23
C LYS A 153 11.70 7.93 -17.87
N SER A 154 11.42 7.47 -16.68
CA SER A 154 11.83 6.14 -16.19
C SER A 154 11.03 5.04 -16.83
N LYS A 155 11.63 3.86 -16.99
CA LYS A 155 10.93 2.62 -17.37
C LYS A 155 10.05 2.16 -16.21
N GLY A 156 8.81 1.77 -16.51
CA GLY A 156 7.91 1.18 -15.53
C GLY A 156 8.39 -0.20 -15.08
N ILE A 157 8.38 -0.44 -13.77
CA ILE A 157 8.85 -1.67 -13.12
C ILE A 157 7.68 -2.30 -12.37
N LEU A 158 7.55 -3.61 -12.45
CA LEU A 158 6.67 -4.42 -11.59
C LEU A 158 7.47 -4.96 -10.40
N PRO A 159 6.87 -5.04 -9.20
CA PRO A 159 7.50 -5.71 -8.08
C PRO A 159 7.66 -7.21 -8.40
N SER A 160 8.88 -7.70 -8.27
CA SER A 160 9.25 -9.11 -8.45
C SER A 160 10.47 -9.42 -7.59
N ALA A 161 10.77 -10.69 -7.39
CA ALA A 161 11.98 -11.10 -6.67
C ALA A 161 13.27 -10.47 -7.24
N ALA A 162 13.31 -10.22 -8.57
CA ALA A 162 14.45 -9.59 -9.23
C ALA A 162 14.49 -8.06 -9.05
N THR A 163 13.34 -7.40 -8.82
CA THR A 163 13.24 -5.94 -8.73
C THR A 163 13.15 -5.43 -7.30
N ILE A 164 12.81 -6.29 -6.33
CA ILE A 164 12.85 -6.00 -4.89
C ILE A 164 14.30 -6.10 -4.44
N LYS A 165 15.02 -5.00 -4.55
CA LYS A 165 16.43 -4.91 -4.14
C LYS A 165 16.58 -4.60 -2.65
N ASN A 166 17.77 -4.91 -2.14
CA ASN A 166 18.22 -4.55 -0.78
C ASN A 166 18.29 -3.04 -0.58
#